data_740c66ad0619eb792ba336a20ed2d3f9
#
_entry.id   740c66ad0619eb792ba336a20ed2d3f9
#
_cell.length_a   1.000
_cell.length_b   1.000
_cell.length_c   1.000
_cell.angle_alpha   90.00
_cell.angle_beta   90.00
_cell.angle_gamma   90.00
#
_symmetry.space_group_name_H-M   'P 1'
#
loop_
_entity.id
_entity.type
_entity.pdbx_description
1 polymer ?
#
loop_
_entity_poly.entity_id
_entity_poly.type
_entity_poly.pdbx_seq_one_letter_code
_entity_poly.pdbx_strand_id
1 'polypeptide(L)'
;MRVIHYLNQFFGGLGGEEKAGTPLETRDGAIGPGKLLEQLLGAEARLVMTLICGDNYAVENQEALIAAALERIRACKADLFVAG
;
A
#
# COMPACT_ATOMS: atom_id res chain seq x y z
N MET A 1 -1.46 -0.26 -17.18
CA MET A 1 -2.32 -0.12 -15.99
C MET A 1 -1.47 0.26 -14.78
N ARG A 2 -1.87 1.29 -14.11
CA ARG A 2 -1.16 1.79 -12.93
C ARG A 2 -1.79 1.21 -11.67
N VAL A 3 -0.99 0.59 -10.81
CA VAL A 3 -1.48 -0.14 -9.65
C VAL A 3 -0.86 0.43 -8.37
N ILE A 4 -1.68 0.62 -7.34
CA ILE A 4 -1.23 0.89 -5.97
C ILE A 4 -1.47 -0.36 -5.13
N HIS A 5 -0.47 -0.76 -4.37
CA HIS A 5 -0.53 -1.91 -3.46
C HIS A 5 -0.55 -1.43 -2.01
N TYR A 6 -1.46 -1.95 -1.20
CA TYR A 6 -1.56 -1.64 0.22
C TYR A 6 -1.11 -2.84 1.05
N LEU A 7 -0.18 -2.60 1.96
CA LEU A 7 0.35 -3.61 2.87
C LEU A 7 0.26 -3.14 4.31
N ASN A 8 0.16 -4.10 5.25
CA ASN A 8 0.31 -3.77 6.66
C ASN A 8 1.80 -3.62 7.02
N GLN A 9 2.08 -3.28 8.29
CA GLN A 9 3.46 -3.07 8.76
C GLN A 9 4.34 -4.31 8.60
N PHE A 10 3.79 -5.49 8.76
CA PHE A 10 4.56 -6.73 8.69
C PHE A 10 4.97 -7.03 7.24
N PHE A 11 4.00 -7.07 6.34
CA PHE A 11 4.29 -7.36 4.92
C PHE A 11 5.02 -6.21 4.23
N GLY A 12 4.87 -5.00 4.75
CA GLY A 12 5.61 -3.83 4.26
C GLY A 12 7.05 -3.75 4.78
N GLY A 13 7.46 -4.67 5.65
CA GLY A 13 8.84 -4.73 6.14
C GLY A 13 9.19 -3.73 7.23
N LEU A 14 8.22 -3.08 7.85
CA LEU A 14 8.48 -2.13 8.93
C LEU A 14 8.73 -2.81 10.27
N GLY A 15 8.11 -3.98 10.48
CA GLY A 15 8.23 -4.72 11.73
C GLY A 15 6.98 -5.53 12.01
N GLY A 16 6.92 -6.13 13.19
CA GLY A 16 5.78 -6.91 13.63
C GLY A 16 4.74 -6.06 14.36
N GLU A 17 4.17 -6.65 15.40
CA GLU A 17 3.10 -6.01 16.17
C GLU A 17 3.52 -4.70 16.83
N GLU A 18 4.80 -4.55 17.17
CA GLU A 18 5.34 -3.32 17.73
C GLU A 18 5.24 -2.13 16.77
N LYS A 19 5.02 -2.38 15.48
CA LYS A 19 4.83 -1.36 14.45
C LYS A 19 3.37 -1.22 14.02
N ALA A 20 2.45 -1.90 14.70
CA ALA A 20 1.03 -1.87 14.33
C ALA A 20 0.38 -0.49 14.45
N GLY A 21 0.98 0.43 15.20
CA GLY A 21 0.51 1.81 15.33
C GLY A 21 1.11 2.78 14.31
N THR A 22 1.88 2.30 13.35
CA THR A 22 2.55 3.17 12.37
C THR A 22 1.55 3.85 11.44
N PRO A 23 1.60 5.19 11.32
CA PRO A 23 0.77 5.91 10.35
C PRO A 23 1.11 5.51 8.92
N LEU A 24 0.24 5.91 7.99
CA LEU A 24 0.44 5.60 6.56
C LEU A 24 1.77 6.11 6.05
N GLU A 25 2.53 5.22 5.43
CA GLU A 25 3.78 5.52 4.74
C GLU A 25 3.66 5.12 3.29
N THR A 26 4.44 5.77 2.44
CA THR A 26 4.47 5.47 1.01
C THR A 26 5.87 5.05 0.58
N ARG A 27 5.91 4.17 -0.42
CA ARG A 27 7.15 3.77 -1.10
C ARG A 27 6.91 3.75 -2.59
N ASP A 28 7.91 4.14 -3.37
CA ASP A 28 7.82 4.03 -4.82
C ASP A 28 7.97 2.58 -5.26
N GLY A 29 7.13 2.18 -6.21
CA GLY A 29 7.23 0.86 -6.82
C GLY A 29 6.76 -0.27 -5.94
N ALA A 30 7.17 -1.48 -6.29
CA ALA A 30 6.79 -2.72 -5.62
C ALA A 30 7.73 -3.04 -4.47
N ILE A 31 7.17 -3.45 -3.35
CA ILE A 31 7.91 -3.81 -2.13
C ILE A 31 7.41 -5.17 -1.64
N GLY A 32 8.34 -5.99 -1.15
CA GLY A 32 7.99 -7.27 -0.54
C GLY A 32 7.15 -8.14 -1.46
N PRO A 33 5.96 -8.60 -1.01
CA PRO A 33 5.09 -9.44 -1.84
C PRO A 33 4.58 -8.74 -3.10
N GLY A 34 4.65 -7.42 -3.16
CA GLY A 34 4.26 -6.67 -4.35
C GLY A 34 5.12 -6.97 -5.56
N LYS A 35 6.36 -7.42 -5.36
CA LYS A 35 7.24 -7.80 -6.47
C LYS A 35 6.70 -9.00 -7.24
N LEU A 36 6.19 -9.99 -6.50
CA LEU A 36 5.55 -11.14 -7.13
C LEU A 36 4.21 -10.75 -7.74
N LEU A 37 3.44 -9.93 -7.05
CA LEU A 37 2.17 -9.44 -7.58
C LEU A 37 2.36 -8.74 -8.92
N GLU A 38 3.36 -7.88 -9.03
CA GLU A 38 3.64 -7.17 -10.28
C GLU A 38 3.98 -8.14 -11.41
N GLN A 39 4.76 -9.17 -11.12
CA GLN A 39 5.10 -10.21 -12.10
C GLN A 39 3.84 -10.96 -12.55
N LEU A 40 2.96 -11.29 -11.62
CA LEU A 40 1.73 -12.02 -11.93
C LEU A 40 0.72 -11.19 -12.73
N LEU A 41 0.73 -9.88 -12.54
CA LEU A 41 -0.15 -8.97 -13.29
C LEU A 41 0.28 -8.80 -14.75
N GLY A 42 1.55 -9.09 -15.05
CA GLY A 42 2.04 -9.06 -16.40
C GLY A 42 2.61 -7.72 -16.84
N ALA A 43 3.07 -7.65 -18.10
CA ALA A 43 3.82 -6.51 -18.62
C ALA A 43 3.00 -5.23 -18.76
N GLU A 44 1.68 -5.33 -18.80
CA GLU A 44 0.79 -4.17 -18.97
C GLU A 44 0.41 -3.50 -17.64
N ALA A 45 0.80 -4.08 -16.52
CA ALA A 45 0.51 -3.56 -15.20
C ALA A 45 1.80 -3.18 -14.49
N ARG A 46 1.79 -2.05 -13.79
CA ARG A 46 2.94 -1.58 -13.05
C ARG A 46 2.52 -1.14 -11.66
N LEU A 47 3.18 -1.65 -10.63
CA LEU A 47 3.04 -1.13 -9.27
C LEU A 47 3.80 0.20 -9.20
N VAL A 48 3.06 1.29 -9.18
CA VAL A 48 3.66 2.63 -9.14
C VAL A 48 3.96 3.07 -7.72
N MET A 49 3.23 2.54 -6.74
CA MET A 49 3.38 2.92 -5.34
C MET A 49 2.90 1.81 -4.42
N THR A 50 3.55 1.67 -3.28
CA THR A 50 3.10 0.83 -2.18
C THR A 50 2.75 1.72 -0.99
N LEU A 51 1.56 1.52 -0.43
CA LEU A 51 1.13 2.15 0.81
C LEU A 51 1.33 1.14 1.93
N ILE A 52 1.92 1.59 3.04
CA ILE A 52 2.14 0.74 4.21
C ILE A 52 1.50 1.42 5.42
N CYS A 53 0.69 0.68 6.16
CA CYS A 53 0.03 1.22 7.33
C CYS A 53 -0.04 0.17 8.44
N GLY A 54 0.15 0.59 9.68
CA GLY A 54 0.01 -0.31 10.81
C GLY A 54 -1.44 -0.74 11.00
N ASP A 55 -1.65 -2.02 11.34
CA ASP A 55 -2.99 -2.58 11.51
C ASP A 55 -3.82 -1.82 12.54
N ASN A 56 -3.22 -1.48 13.68
CA ASN A 56 -3.92 -0.76 14.74
C ASN A 56 -4.23 0.68 14.32
N TYR A 57 -3.27 1.33 13.64
CA TYR A 57 -3.52 2.67 13.13
C TYR A 57 -4.69 2.68 12.15
N ALA A 58 -4.74 1.70 11.27
CA ALA A 58 -5.81 1.60 10.26
C ALA A 58 -7.19 1.48 10.92
N VAL A 59 -7.30 0.65 11.98
CA VAL A 59 -8.55 0.48 12.70
C VAL A 59 -8.96 1.73 13.46
N GLU A 60 -8.01 2.39 14.10
CA GLU A 60 -8.27 3.55 14.96
C GLU A 60 -8.45 4.86 14.18
N ASN A 61 -7.96 4.92 12.94
CA ASN A 61 -7.93 6.14 12.14
C ASN A 61 -8.48 5.92 10.72
N GLN A 62 -9.57 5.17 10.60
CA GLN A 62 -10.12 4.77 9.30
C GLN A 62 -10.41 5.93 8.37
N GLU A 63 -11.04 6.99 8.88
CA GLU A 63 -11.39 8.14 8.04
C GLU A 63 -10.16 8.83 7.48
N ALA A 64 -9.16 9.06 8.33
CA ALA A 64 -7.90 9.70 7.92
C ALA A 64 -7.15 8.82 6.92
N LEU A 65 -7.13 7.51 7.16
CA LEU A 65 -6.47 6.57 6.26
C LEU A 65 -7.13 6.53 4.89
N ILE A 66 -8.46 6.46 4.86
CA ILE A 66 -9.22 6.42 3.61
C ILE A 66 -8.98 7.71 2.81
N ALA A 67 -9.03 8.86 3.47
CA ALA A 67 -8.80 10.15 2.81
C ALA A 67 -7.39 10.22 2.21
N ALA A 68 -6.38 9.78 2.96
CA ALA A 68 -4.99 9.77 2.50
C ALA A 68 -4.79 8.79 1.33
N ALA A 69 -5.38 7.61 1.41
CA ALA A 69 -5.29 6.62 0.34
C ALA A 69 -5.94 7.11 -0.95
N LEU A 70 -7.13 7.72 -0.84
CA LEU A 70 -7.81 8.29 -2.00
C LEU A 70 -6.99 9.40 -2.65
N GLU A 71 -6.35 10.24 -1.86
CA GLU A 71 -5.45 11.27 -2.37
C GLU A 71 -4.32 10.68 -3.20
N ARG A 72 -3.70 9.60 -2.69
CA ARG A 72 -2.61 8.91 -3.41
C ARG A 72 -3.11 8.27 -4.71
N ILE A 73 -4.28 7.64 -4.66
CA ILE A 73 -4.89 7.03 -5.85
C ILE A 73 -5.09 8.08 -6.94
N ARG A 74 -5.64 9.24 -6.57
CA ARG A 74 -5.86 10.34 -7.51
C ARG A 74 -4.55 10.91 -8.03
N ALA A 75 -3.60 11.17 -7.15
CA ALA A 75 -2.31 11.75 -7.53
C ALA A 75 -1.51 10.84 -8.46
N CYS A 76 -1.55 9.54 -8.24
CA CYS A 76 -0.86 8.56 -9.07
C CYS A 76 -1.66 8.15 -10.32
N LYS A 77 -2.90 8.59 -10.43
CA LYS A 77 -3.81 8.17 -11.51
C LYS A 77 -3.89 6.64 -11.58
N ALA A 78 -4.09 6.02 -10.42
CA ALA A 78 -4.13 4.57 -10.34
C ALA A 78 -5.41 4.02 -10.96
N ASP A 79 -5.27 2.91 -11.67
CA ASP A 79 -6.39 2.19 -12.28
C ASP A 79 -6.88 1.08 -11.35
N LEU A 80 -6.01 0.59 -10.47
CA LEU A 80 -6.31 -0.54 -9.60
C LEU A 80 -5.65 -0.33 -8.24
N PHE A 81 -6.36 -0.69 -7.20
CA PHE A 81 -5.88 -0.70 -5.83
C PHE A 81 -5.99 -2.11 -5.28
N VAL A 82 -4.87 -2.69 -4.85
CA VAL A 82 -4.83 -4.05 -4.32
C VAL A 82 -4.46 -4.00 -2.85
N ALA A 83 -5.31 -4.55 -2.00
CA ALA A 83 -5.08 -4.63 -0.56
C ALA A 83 -4.69 -6.06 -0.17
N GLY A 84 -3.59 -6.17 0.54
CA GLY A 84 -3.16 -7.46 1.06
C GLY A 84 -1.92 -8.09 0.50
#